data_1fdd27dd7500dd965a5f44b591673f65
#
_entry.id   1fdd27dd7500dd965a5f44b591673f65
#
_cell.length_a   1.000
_cell.length_b   1.000
_cell.length_c   1.000
_cell.angle_alpha   90.00
_cell.angle_beta   90.00
_cell.angle_gamma   90.00
#
_symmetry.space_group_name_H-M   'P 1'
#
loop_
_entity.id
_entity.type
_entity.pdbx_description
1 polymer ?
#
loop_
_entity_poly.entity_id
_entity_poly.type
_entity_poly.pdbx_seq_one_letter_code
_entity_poly.pdbx_strand_id
1 'polypeptide(L)'
;MTGTELSAALAEKLKVLLPDCAVRPAFTGTLQRLPQRAAVTVGVMQEENADGVFETVLGVQLYARERDDHARLFDAVCAAVSSLPCALRSVKRSETTYSSALSCLVTLCTVQAATGAADNARAAVMVGDKVFAADAVKISHEAKVKRYYAIGEENPYAAVAGKAVYTIVLHGFSGGEEALPGEFTLQTGGARYTHCVLKAASENKLVIEAGACEKITQRTQSGTEA
;
A
#
# COMPACT_ATOMS: atom_id res chain seq x y z
N MET A 1 -12.08 -3.25 18.15
CA MET A 1 -12.84 -2.97 16.92
C MET A 1 -13.17 -4.29 16.26
N THR A 2 -14.44 -4.53 15.97
CA THR A 2 -14.93 -5.74 15.30
C THR A 2 -14.66 -5.71 13.80
N GLY A 3 -14.74 -6.83 13.12
CA GLY A 3 -14.59 -6.90 11.66
C GLY A 3 -15.63 -6.06 10.92
N THR A 4 -16.84 -5.97 11.44
CA THR A 4 -17.89 -5.09 10.88
C THR A 4 -17.49 -3.62 10.98
N GLU A 5 -16.99 -3.17 12.12
CA GLU A 5 -16.50 -1.80 12.30
C GLU A 5 -15.28 -1.53 11.42
N LEU A 6 -14.38 -2.52 11.29
CA LEU A 6 -13.20 -2.42 10.42
C LEU A 6 -13.59 -2.30 8.94
N SER A 7 -14.58 -3.10 8.49
CA SER A 7 -15.09 -3.05 7.12
C SER A 7 -15.76 -1.72 6.81
N ALA A 8 -16.53 -1.17 7.77
CA ALA A 8 -17.15 0.13 7.64
C ALA A 8 -16.11 1.26 7.58
N ALA A 9 -15.10 1.22 8.45
CA ALA A 9 -14.01 2.19 8.44
C ALA A 9 -13.21 2.16 7.12
N LEU A 10 -12.96 0.96 6.58
CA LEU A 10 -12.32 0.80 5.27
C LEU A 10 -13.18 1.39 4.16
N ALA A 11 -14.49 1.12 4.16
CA ALA A 11 -15.40 1.65 3.15
C ALA A 11 -15.45 3.19 3.17
N GLU A 12 -15.48 3.82 4.34
CA GLU A 12 -15.45 5.29 4.46
C GLU A 12 -14.13 5.88 3.95
N LYS A 13 -12.99 5.25 4.25
CA LYS A 13 -11.69 5.67 3.69
C LYS A 13 -11.66 5.57 2.17
N LEU A 14 -12.20 4.47 1.62
CA LEU A 14 -12.27 4.28 0.17
C LEU A 14 -13.19 5.30 -0.52
N LYS A 15 -14.29 5.72 0.10
CA LYS A 15 -15.14 6.79 -0.44
C LYS A 15 -14.39 8.12 -0.58
N VAL A 16 -13.50 8.42 0.37
CA VAL A 16 -12.67 9.63 0.32
C VAL A 16 -11.60 9.53 -0.78
N LEU A 17 -10.96 8.35 -0.92
CA LEU A 17 -9.89 8.13 -1.90
C LEU A 17 -10.42 7.95 -3.33
N LEU A 18 -11.67 7.54 -3.48
CA LEU A 18 -12.31 7.19 -4.75
C LEU A 18 -13.67 7.91 -4.89
N PRO A 19 -13.70 9.25 -4.98
CA PRO A 19 -14.96 10.02 -5.01
C PRO A 19 -15.82 9.74 -6.25
N ASP A 20 -15.20 9.29 -7.32
CA ASP A 20 -15.81 8.93 -8.61
C ASP A 20 -16.18 7.43 -8.71
N CYS A 21 -16.05 6.68 -7.61
CA CYS A 21 -16.30 5.25 -7.56
C CYS A 21 -17.44 4.90 -6.59
N ALA A 22 -18.28 3.95 -6.95
CA ALA A 22 -19.29 3.44 -6.02
C ALA A 22 -18.67 2.50 -4.99
N VAL A 23 -18.58 2.92 -3.74
CA VAL A 23 -18.15 2.07 -2.62
C VAL A 23 -19.37 1.57 -1.87
N ARG A 24 -19.55 0.24 -1.78
CA ARG A 24 -20.72 -0.41 -1.17
C ARG A 24 -20.30 -1.51 -0.19
N PRO A 25 -21.12 -1.83 0.82
CA PRO A 25 -20.96 -3.04 1.58
C PRO A 25 -21.09 -4.28 0.67
N ALA A 26 -20.26 -5.29 0.89
CA ALA A 26 -20.40 -6.59 0.25
C ALA A 26 -21.61 -7.34 0.84
N PHE A 27 -22.12 -8.30 0.09
CA PHE A 27 -23.23 -9.17 0.49
C PHE A 27 -24.59 -8.48 0.71
N THR A 28 -24.75 -7.19 0.41
CA THR A 28 -26.03 -6.47 0.51
C THR A 28 -26.92 -6.60 -0.73
N GLY A 29 -26.60 -7.52 -1.61
CA GLY A 29 -27.32 -7.80 -2.85
C GLY A 29 -26.38 -8.01 -4.03
N THR A 30 -26.85 -8.72 -5.05
CA THR A 30 -26.08 -8.93 -6.27
C THR A 30 -25.99 -7.61 -7.04
N LEU A 31 -24.78 -7.19 -7.39
CA LEU A 31 -24.59 -6.11 -8.35
C LEU A 31 -25.16 -6.58 -9.71
N GLN A 32 -26.33 -6.07 -10.08
CA GLN A 32 -26.95 -6.40 -11.36
C GLN A 32 -26.37 -5.58 -12.53
N ARG A 33 -25.81 -4.43 -12.21
CA ARG A 33 -25.18 -3.52 -13.16
C ARG A 33 -24.09 -2.72 -12.49
N LEU A 34 -22.98 -2.48 -13.17
CA LEU A 34 -21.95 -1.57 -12.67
C LEU A 34 -22.52 -0.14 -12.65
N PRO A 35 -22.70 0.49 -11.48
CA PRO A 35 -23.41 1.76 -11.33
C PRO A 35 -22.65 2.94 -11.94
N GLN A 36 -21.33 2.83 -12.02
CA GLN A 36 -20.41 3.83 -12.54
C GLN A 36 -19.30 3.14 -13.33
N ARG A 37 -18.28 3.88 -13.75
CA ARG A 37 -17.09 3.35 -14.43
C ARG A 37 -16.40 2.26 -13.62
N ALA A 38 -16.38 2.41 -12.30
CA ALA A 38 -15.79 1.49 -11.35
C ALA A 38 -16.62 1.37 -10.07
N ALA A 39 -16.49 0.26 -9.37
CA ALA A 39 -17.09 0.05 -8.05
C ALA A 39 -16.17 -0.77 -7.15
N VAL A 40 -16.33 -0.61 -5.85
CA VAL A 40 -15.67 -1.41 -4.83
C VAL A 40 -16.71 -1.91 -3.84
N THR A 41 -16.66 -3.19 -3.49
CA THR A 41 -17.45 -3.73 -2.38
C THR A 41 -16.54 -4.21 -1.27
N VAL A 42 -16.92 -3.96 -0.01
CA VAL A 42 -16.16 -4.32 1.18
C VAL A 42 -17.03 -5.12 2.13
N GLY A 43 -16.56 -6.26 2.60
CA GLY A 43 -17.28 -7.07 3.59
C GLY A 43 -16.37 -7.98 4.38
N VAL A 44 -16.89 -8.47 5.51
CA VAL A 44 -16.21 -9.45 6.35
C VAL A 44 -16.41 -10.83 5.74
N MET A 45 -15.34 -11.54 5.47
CA MET A 45 -15.37 -12.93 5.02
C MET A 45 -15.25 -13.91 6.18
N GLN A 46 -14.42 -13.58 7.15
CA GLN A 46 -14.16 -14.40 8.32
C GLN A 46 -13.77 -13.50 9.48
N GLU A 47 -14.22 -13.86 10.69
CA GLU A 47 -13.81 -13.19 11.93
C GLU A 47 -13.66 -14.27 13.01
N GLU A 48 -12.54 -14.25 13.70
CA GLU A 48 -12.26 -15.10 14.86
C GLU A 48 -11.88 -14.20 16.02
N ASN A 49 -12.34 -14.54 17.21
CA ASN A 49 -11.98 -13.86 18.45
C ASN A 49 -11.22 -14.83 19.35
N ALA A 50 -9.98 -14.52 19.63
CA ALA A 50 -9.15 -15.25 20.58
C ALA A 50 -8.56 -14.25 21.59
N ASP A 51 -8.89 -14.43 22.86
CA ASP A 51 -8.37 -13.63 23.98
C ASP A 51 -8.51 -12.11 23.82
N GLY A 52 -9.63 -11.66 23.24
CA GLY A 52 -9.90 -10.24 23.00
C GLY A 52 -9.22 -9.65 21.76
N VAL A 53 -8.54 -10.47 20.98
CA VAL A 53 -8.00 -10.12 19.67
C VAL A 53 -8.95 -10.65 18.60
N PHE A 54 -9.45 -9.76 17.73
CA PHE A 54 -10.25 -10.13 16.56
C PHE A 54 -9.32 -10.28 15.36
N GLU A 55 -9.12 -11.51 14.90
CA GLU A 55 -8.49 -11.77 13.61
C GLU A 55 -9.58 -11.73 12.53
N THR A 56 -9.48 -10.75 11.63
CA THR A 56 -10.52 -10.48 10.64
C THR A 56 -9.95 -10.63 9.24
N VAL A 57 -10.71 -11.32 8.38
CA VAL A 57 -10.47 -11.41 6.95
C VAL A 57 -11.54 -10.59 6.23
N LEU A 58 -11.14 -9.48 5.63
CA LEU A 58 -12.02 -8.68 4.78
C LEU A 58 -11.88 -9.09 3.32
N GLY A 59 -12.99 -9.20 2.62
CA GLY A 59 -13.05 -9.30 1.17
C GLY A 59 -13.34 -7.94 0.55
N VAL A 60 -12.46 -7.47 -0.31
CA VAL A 60 -12.63 -6.25 -1.09
C VAL A 60 -12.68 -6.62 -2.56
N GLN A 61 -13.85 -6.51 -3.19
CA GLN A 61 -13.99 -6.78 -4.61
C GLN A 61 -13.90 -5.49 -5.41
N LEU A 62 -13.03 -5.51 -6.41
CA LEU A 62 -12.78 -4.40 -7.32
C LEU A 62 -13.45 -4.69 -8.65
N TYR A 63 -14.25 -3.75 -9.12
CA TYR A 63 -14.97 -3.82 -10.39
C TYR A 63 -14.57 -2.64 -11.25
N ALA A 64 -13.98 -2.89 -12.42
CA ALA A 64 -13.64 -1.85 -13.38
C ALA A 64 -13.73 -2.35 -14.82
N ARG A 65 -14.04 -1.45 -15.75
CA ARG A 65 -14.08 -1.79 -17.18
C ARG A 65 -12.71 -1.79 -17.82
N GLU A 66 -11.80 -0.96 -17.30
CA GLU A 66 -10.46 -0.76 -17.82
C GLU A 66 -9.41 -1.26 -16.83
N ARG A 67 -8.26 -1.71 -17.34
CA ARG A 67 -7.16 -2.21 -16.50
C ARG A 67 -6.54 -1.11 -15.64
N ASP A 68 -6.41 0.10 -16.16
CA ASP A 68 -5.81 1.23 -15.43
C ASP A 68 -6.67 1.64 -14.24
N ASP A 69 -8.00 1.61 -14.39
CA ASP A 69 -8.91 1.81 -13.27
C ASP A 69 -8.71 0.73 -12.20
N HIS A 70 -8.46 -0.51 -12.61
CA HIS A 70 -8.22 -1.62 -11.69
C HIS A 70 -6.97 -1.43 -10.84
N ALA A 71 -5.87 -0.96 -11.43
CA ALA A 71 -4.64 -0.64 -10.71
C ALA A 71 -4.87 0.49 -9.70
N ARG A 72 -5.54 1.56 -10.13
CA ARG A 72 -5.92 2.69 -9.26
C ARG A 72 -6.78 2.25 -8.07
N LEU A 73 -7.76 1.37 -8.30
CA LEU A 73 -8.60 0.83 -7.22
C LEU A 73 -7.77 0.04 -6.21
N PHE A 74 -6.86 -0.79 -6.68
CA PHE A 74 -5.99 -1.57 -5.81
C PHE A 74 -5.06 -0.69 -4.98
N ASP A 75 -4.43 0.31 -5.59
CA ASP A 75 -3.58 1.28 -4.89
C ASP A 75 -4.37 2.03 -3.80
N ALA A 76 -5.62 2.41 -4.09
CA ALA A 76 -6.50 3.04 -3.11
C ALA A 76 -6.86 2.10 -1.95
N VAL A 77 -7.08 0.80 -2.21
CA VAL A 77 -7.30 -0.19 -1.15
C VAL A 77 -6.05 -0.30 -0.25
N CYS A 78 -4.86 -0.39 -0.83
CA CYS A 78 -3.62 -0.45 -0.08
C CYS A 78 -3.42 0.80 0.79
N ALA A 79 -3.66 1.99 0.25
CA ALA A 79 -3.57 3.25 0.97
C ALA A 79 -4.61 3.34 2.11
N ALA A 80 -5.85 2.93 1.84
CA ALA A 80 -6.92 2.92 2.85
C ALA A 80 -6.59 1.98 4.01
N VAL A 81 -6.21 0.74 3.69
CA VAL A 81 -5.87 -0.30 4.69
C VAL A 81 -4.69 0.13 5.56
N SER A 82 -3.66 0.76 4.96
CA SER A 82 -2.49 1.25 5.70
C SER A 82 -2.82 2.35 6.71
N SER A 83 -3.96 3.01 6.57
CA SER A 83 -4.41 4.09 7.44
C SER A 83 -5.41 3.63 8.52
N LEU A 84 -5.76 2.34 8.56
CA LEU A 84 -6.68 1.79 9.56
C LEU A 84 -5.96 1.53 10.89
N PRO A 85 -6.65 1.73 12.03
CA PRO A 85 -6.12 1.43 13.36
C PRO A 85 -6.23 -0.09 13.64
N CYS A 86 -5.47 -0.89 12.90
CA CYS A 86 -5.42 -2.34 13.04
C CYS A 86 -4.02 -2.87 12.76
N ALA A 87 -3.70 -4.04 13.30
CA ALA A 87 -2.49 -4.76 12.94
C ALA A 87 -2.70 -5.47 11.60
N LEU A 88 -2.24 -4.87 10.51
CA LEU A 88 -2.30 -5.48 9.19
C LEU A 88 -1.42 -6.72 9.12
N ARG A 89 -1.96 -7.86 8.71
CA ARG A 89 -1.25 -9.12 8.52
C ARG A 89 -0.84 -9.32 7.07
N SER A 90 -1.79 -9.18 6.15
CA SER A 90 -1.51 -9.30 4.73
C SER A 90 -2.61 -8.66 3.89
N VAL A 91 -2.26 -8.25 2.66
CA VAL A 91 -3.21 -8.00 1.58
C VAL A 91 -2.82 -8.86 0.40
N LYS A 92 -3.75 -9.69 -0.06
CA LYS A 92 -3.56 -10.58 -1.20
C LYS A 92 -4.53 -10.19 -2.30
N ARG A 93 -4.06 -10.16 -3.53
CA ARG A 93 -4.86 -9.94 -4.73
C ARG A 93 -5.01 -11.25 -5.49
N SER A 94 -6.24 -11.63 -5.84
CA SER A 94 -6.50 -12.74 -6.74
C SER A 94 -6.21 -12.38 -8.20
N GLU A 95 -6.26 -13.35 -9.07
CA GLU A 95 -6.30 -13.09 -10.51
C GLU A 95 -7.51 -12.25 -10.88
N THR A 96 -7.33 -11.38 -11.87
CA THR A 96 -8.41 -10.58 -12.42
C THR A 96 -9.18 -11.41 -13.43
N THR A 97 -10.48 -11.55 -13.24
CA THR A 97 -11.39 -12.29 -14.12
C THR A 97 -12.36 -11.35 -14.80
N TYR A 98 -12.85 -11.73 -15.98
CA TYR A 98 -13.90 -10.97 -16.65
C TYR A 98 -15.28 -11.52 -16.27
N SER A 99 -16.15 -10.63 -15.79
CA SER A 99 -17.56 -10.93 -15.52
C SER A 99 -18.42 -10.52 -16.71
N SER A 100 -18.96 -11.50 -17.43
CA SER A 100 -19.88 -11.24 -18.55
C SER A 100 -21.19 -10.61 -18.09
N ALA A 101 -21.69 -10.99 -16.90
CA ALA A 101 -22.92 -10.44 -16.33
C ALA A 101 -22.81 -8.94 -16.01
N LEU A 102 -21.64 -8.46 -15.62
CA LEU A 102 -21.40 -7.06 -15.27
C LEU A 102 -20.66 -6.30 -16.38
N SER A 103 -20.19 -7.00 -17.41
CA SER A 103 -19.35 -6.46 -18.48
C SER A 103 -18.15 -5.67 -17.95
N CYS A 104 -17.44 -6.25 -16.96
CA CYS A 104 -16.29 -5.63 -16.33
C CYS A 104 -15.28 -6.66 -15.83
N LEU A 105 -14.09 -6.19 -15.53
CA LEU A 105 -13.04 -6.93 -14.84
C LEU A 105 -13.37 -6.96 -13.35
N VAL A 106 -13.13 -8.11 -12.70
CA VAL A 106 -13.36 -8.30 -11.25
C VAL A 106 -12.11 -8.90 -10.65
N THR A 107 -11.70 -8.34 -9.51
CA THR A 107 -10.60 -8.87 -8.68
C THR A 107 -11.03 -8.89 -7.22
N LEU A 108 -10.73 -9.97 -6.53
CA LEU A 108 -10.89 -10.06 -5.08
C LEU A 108 -9.56 -9.71 -4.41
N CYS A 109 -9.58 -8.74 -3.51
CA CYS A 109 -8.50 -8.49 -2.57
C CYS A 109 -8.91 -9.02 -1.20
N THR A 110 -8.06 -9.84 -0.60
CA THR A 110 -8.26 -10.37 0.75
C THR A 110 -7.34 -9.63 1.70
N VAL A 111 -7.92 -8.93 2.68
CA VAL A 111 -7.20 -8.17 3.70
C VAL A 111 -7.30 -8.94 5.02
N GLN A 112 -6.17 -9.36 5.56
CA GLN A 112 -6.10 -9.98 6.88
C GLN A 112 -5.59 -8.95 7.88
N ALA A 113 -6.34 -8.74 8.96
CA ALA A 113 -6.02 -7.75 9.98
C ALA A 113 -6.42 -8.26 11.36
N ALA A 114 -5.69 -7.82 12.39
CA ALA A 114 -6.03 -8.06 13.79
C ALA A 114 -6.38 -6.73 14.48
N THR A 115 -7.42 -6.76 15.30
CA THR A 115 -7.86 -5.62 16.12
C THR A 115 -7.98 -6.06 17.58
N GLY A 116 -7.82 -5.12 18.52
CA GLY A 116 -7.89 -5.42 19.95
C GLY A 116 -6.54 -5.52 20.66
N ALA A 117 -5.44 -5.74 19.97
CA ALA A 117 -4.10 -5.62 20.53
C ALA A 117 -3.66 -4.14 20.48
N ALA A 118 -3.54 -3.50 21.61
CA ALA A 118 -3.36 -2.06 21.73
C ALA A 118 -2.05 -1.49 21.12
N ASP A 119 -1.07 -2.31 20.75
CA ASP A 119 0.29 -1.79 20.52
C ASP A 119 1.04 -2.28 19.27
N ASN A 120 0.41 -2.96 18.32
CA ASN A 120 1.12 -3.47 17.16
C ASN A 120 0.52 -3.02 15.82
N ALA A 121 0.43 -1.71 15.60
CA ALA A 121 0.19 -1.17 14.27
C ALA A 121 1.40 -1.45 13.38
N ARG A 122 1.38 -2.58 12.66
CA ARG A 122 2.44 -2.94 11.72
C ARG A 122 2.37 -2.03 10.50
N ALA A 123 3.52 -1.57 10.06
CA ALA A 123 3.61 -0.77 8.85
C ALA A 123 3.29 -1.62 7.61
N ALA A 124 2.45 -1.10 6.74
CA ALA A 124 2.22 -1.72 5.44
C ALA A 124 3.39 -1.45 4.50
N VAL A 125 3.88 -2.51 3.89
CA VAL A 125 4.96 -2.47 2.90
C VAL A 125 4.49 -3.19 1.65
N MET A 126 4.36 -2.47 0.55
CA MET A 126 4.00 -3.05 -0.74
C MET A 126 5.25 -3.35 -1.55
N VAL A 127 5.36 -4.58 -2.05
CA VAL A 127 6.44 -5.03 -2.95
C VAL A 127 5.79 -5.53 -4.24
N GLY A 128 5.98 -4.78 -5.33
CA GLY A 128 5.21 -5.01 -6.56
C GLY A 128 3.72 -4.90 -6.28
N ASP A 129 2.96 -5.97 -6.56
CA ASP A 129 1.50 -6.05 -6.36
C ASP A 129 1.10 -6.71 -5.02
N LYS A 130 2.06 -7.05 -4.17
CA LYS A 130 1.81 -7.74 -2.89
C LYS A 130 2.04 -6.78 -1.73
N VAL A 131 1.14 -6.84 -0.75
CA VAL A 131 1.27 -6.06 0.49
C VAL A 131 1.63 -6.99 1.63
N PHE A 132 2.63 -6.58 2.39
CA PHE A 132 3.15 -7.25 3.57
C PHE A 132 3.07 -6.32 4.78
N ALA A 133 3.29 -6.87 5.95
CA ALA A 133 3.39 -6.11 7.19
C ALA A 133 4.84 -6.11 7.69
N ALA A 134 5.28 -5.00 8.26
CA ALA A 134 6.52 -4.91 9.00
C ALA A 134 6.26 -4.29 10.38
N ASP A 135 6.95 -4.76 11.42
CA ASP A 135 6.81 -4.21 12.77
C ASP A 135 7.32 -2.78 12.85
N ALA A 136 8.40 -2.50 12.11
CA ALA A 136 8.91 -1.14 11.96
C ALA A 136 9.57 -0.95 10.59
N VAL A 137 9.46 0.27 10.06
CA VAL A 137 10.13 0.71 8.84
C VAL A 137 10.99 1.92 9.18
N LYS A 138 12.30 1.82 8.92
CA LYS A 138 13.24 2.93 9.09
C LYS A 138 13.83 3.28 7.74
N ILE A 139 13.73 4.55 7.36
CA ILE A 139 14.22 5.05 6.07
C ILE A 139 15.28 6.11 6.35
N SER A 140 16.42 5.97 5.69
CA SER A 140 17.47 6.97 5.65
C SER A 140 17.88 7.22 4.20
N HIS A 141 18.42 8.39 3.91
CA HIS A 141 18.95 8.71 2.60
C HIS A 141 20.28 9.40 2.73
N GLU A 142 21.18 9.09 1.81
CA GLU A 142 22.47 9.76 1.67
C GLU A 142 22.60 10.29 0.24
N ALA A 143 22.97 11.57 0.13
CA ALA A 143 23.36 12.18 -1.14
C ALA A 143 24.84 12.58 -1.05
N LYS A 144 25.66 12.02 -1.93
CA LYS A 144 27.05 12.44 -2.04
C LYS A 144 27.12 13.77 -2.75
N VAL A 145 27.59 14.81 -2.07
CA VAL A 145 27.83 16.12 -2.69
C VAL A 145 29.31 16.21 -3.07
N LYS A 146 29.61 16.33 -4.38
CA LYS A 146 30.93 16.69 -4.85
C LYS A 146 31.08 18.20 -4.83
N ARG A 147 32.09 18.68 -4.09
CA ARG A 147 32.43 20.11 -4.02
C ARG A 147 33.69 20.35 -4.85
N TYR A 148 33.69 21.39 -5.64
CA TYR A 148 34.81 21.80 -6.46
C TYR A 148 35.38 23.10 -5.90
N TYR A 149 36.69 23.12 -5.68
CA TYR A 149 37.41 24.27 -5.11
C TYR A 149 38.39 24.80 -6.16
N ALA A 150 38.53 26.10 -6.25
CA ALA A 150 39.68 26.70 -6.94
C ALA A 150 40.95 26.55 -6.10
N ILE A 151 42.10 26.51 -6.76
CA ILE A 151 43.38 26.36 -6.06
C ILE A 151 43.60 27.58 -5.15
N GLY A 152 43.74 27.31 -3.83
CA GLY A 152 43.97 28.36 -2.82
C GLY A 152 42.69 28.95 -2.24
N GLU A 153 41.52 28.48 -2.57
CA GLU A 153 40.24 28.94 -2.02
C GLU A 153 39.66 27.92 -1.01
N GLU A 154 39.21 28.44 0.14
CA GLU A 154 38.56 27.61 1.20
C GLU A 154 37.09 27.31 0.88
N ASN A 155 36.43 28.16 0.10
CA ASN A 155 35.02 27.99 -0.26
C ASN A 155 34.87 27.31 -1.63
N PRO A 156 33.96 26.33 -1.76
CA PRO A 156 33.70 25.69 -3.03
C PRO A 156 33.02 26.67 -3.99
N TYR A 157 33.52 26.79 -5.21
CA TYR A 157 32.89 27.59 -6.27
C TYR A 157 31.70 26.84 -6.91
N ALA A 158 31.64 25.51 -6.77
CA ALA A 158 30.52 24.70 -7.26
C ALA A 158 30.30 23.50 -6.35
N ALA A 159 29.04 23.11 -6.19
CA ALA A 159 28.66 21.89 -5.52
C ALA A 159 27.66 21.13 -6.41
N VAL A 160 27.97 19.87 -6.71
CA VAL A 160 27.09 18.99 -7.49
C VAL A 160 26.58 17.87 -6.59
N ALA A 161 25.27 17.83 -6.40
CA ALA A 161 24.64 16.73 -5.69
C ALA A 161 24.66 15.48 -6.57
N GLY A 162 25.20 14.39 -6.05
CA GLY A 162 25.11 13.06 -6.66
C GLY A 162 23.71 12.46 -6.50
N LYS A 163 23.49 11.29 -7.09
CA LYS A 163 22.25 10.53 -6.85
C LYS A 163 22.09 10.25 -5.36
N ALA A 164 20.90 10.50 -4.85
CA ALA A 164 20.53 10.04 -3.50
C ALA A 164 20.36 8.51 -3.51
N VAL A 165 20.88 7.87 -2.49
CA VAL A 165 20.68 6.44 -2.23
C VAL A 165 19.84 6.34 -0.96
N TYR A 166 18.76 5.59 -1.03
CA TYR A 166 17.85 5.36 0.09
C TYR A 166 18.15 4.01 0.71
N THR A 167 18.29 3.97 2.02
CA THR A 167 18.40 2.73 2.79
C THR A 167 17.11 2.54 3.58
N ILE A 168 16.43 1.42 3.33
CA ILE A 168 15.17 1.05 3.95
C ILE A 168 15.44 -0.18 4.82
N VAL A 169 15.15 -0.07 6.09
CA VAL A 169 15.29 -1.18 7.06
C VAL A 169 13.90 -1.59 7.50
N LEU A 170 13.55 -2.85 7.24
CA LEU A 170 12.31 -3.48 7.66
C LEU A 170 12.60 -4.40 8.85
N HIS A 171 11.87 -4.25 9.94
CA HIS A 171 11.89 -5.17 11.07
C HIS A 171 10.60 -5.98 11.10
N GLY A 172 10.68 -7.29 11.39
CA GLY A 172 9.54 -8.18 11.45
C GLY A 172 8.73 -8.25 10.14
N PHE A 173 9.41 -8.26 9.00
CA PHE A 173 8.76 -8.31 7.69
C PHE A 173 8.08 -9.67 7.48
N SER A 174 6.77 -9.65 7.23
CA SER A 174 5.95 -10.88 7.15
C SER A 174 6.18 -11.72 5.89
N GLY A 175 6.79 -11.16 4.86
CA GLY A 175 7.07 -11.86 3.59
C GLY A 175 8.38 -12.64 3.58
N GLY A 176 9.29 -12.40 4.54
CA GLY A 176 10.64 -12.94 4.48
C GLY A 176 11.44 -12.42 3.26
N GLU A 177 12.67 -12.86 3.11
CA GLU A 177 13.52 -12.48 1.97
C GLU A 177 13.04 -13.09 0.64
N GLU A 178 12.38 -14.25 0.69
CA GLU A 178 11.85 -14.97 -0.48
C GLU A 178 10.76 -14.17 -1.23
N ALA A 179 10.11 -13.21 -0.54
CA ALA A 179 9.13 -12.34 -1.16
C ALA A 179 9.76 -11.19 -1.97
N LEU A 180 11.07 -11.00 -1.88
CA LEU A 180 11.82 -9.92 -2.52
C LEU A 180 12.54 -10.45 -3.76
N PRO A 181 12.12 -10.09 -4.99
CA PRO A 181 12.84 -10.41 -6.21
C PRO A 181 14.18 -9.68 -6.28
N GLY A 182 15.01 -10.01 -7.27
CA GLY A 182 16.36 -9.43 -7.42
C GLY A 182 16.34 -7.88 -7.49
N GLU A 183 15.44 -7.33 -8.28
CA GLU A 183 15.14 -5.89 -8.32
C GLU A 183 13.63 -5.69 -8.24
N PHE A 184 13.18 -4.74 -7.43
CA PHE A 184 11.75 -4.53 -7.18
C PHE A 184 11.43 -3.06 -6.89
N THR A 185 10.13 -2.78 -6.84
CA THR A 185 9.57 -1.52 -6.34
C THR A 185 8.94 -1.75 -4.98
N LEU A 186 9.20 -0.85 -4.04
CA LEU A 186 8.66 -0.88 -2.69
C LEU A 186 7.87 0.40 -2.42
N GLN A 187 6.70 0.26 -1.79
CA GLN A 187 5.92 1.40 -1.33
C GLN A 187 5.67 1.28 0.17
N THR A 188 5.95 2.34 0.90
CA THR A 188 5.67 2.45 2.34
C THR A 188 5.67 3.91 2.76
N GLY A 189 4.90 4.26 3.81
CA GLY A 189 4.88 5.61 4.36
C GLY A 189 4.47 6.71 3.36
N GLY A 190 3.66 6.38 2.35
CA GLY A 190 3.23 7.35 1.32
C GLY A 190 4.30 7.68 0.28
N ALA A 191 5.36 6.88 0.18
CA ALA A 191 6.40 7.02 -0.82
C ALA A 191 6.61 5.71 -1.60
N ARG A 192 6.99 5.85 -2.86
CA ARG A 192 7.39 4.77 -3.76
C ARG A 192 8.90 4.82 -3.96
N TYR A 193 9.55 3.69 -3.73
CA TYR A 193 10.98 3.48 -3.92
C TYR A 193 11.19 2.55 -5.10
N THR A 194 12.01 2.96 -6.07
CA THR A 194 12.31 2.17 -7.27
C THR A 194 13.77 1.74 -7.30
N HIS A 195 14.07 0.73 -8.10
CA HIS A 195 15.39 0.08 -8.16
C HIS A 195 15.82 -0.42 -6.77
N CYS A 196 14.88 -1.06 -6.07
CA CYS A 196 15.15 -1.65 -4.77
C CYS A 196 15.91 -2.97 -4.91
N VAL A 197 16.94 -3.16 -4.12
CA VAL A 197 17.74 -4.38 -4.05
C VAL A 197 17.95 -4.75 -2.59
N LEU A 198 17.76 -6.01 -2.24
CA LEU A 198 18.08 -6.53 -0.92
C LEU A 198 19.60 -6.54 -0.72
N LYS A 199 20.10 -5.86 0.30
CA LYS A 199 21.53 -5.80 0.65
C LYS A 199 21.93 -6.78 1.74
N ALA A 200 21.05 -6.96 2.72
CA ALA A 200 21.28 -7.85 3.83
C ALA A 200 19.95 -8.36 4.41
N ALA A 201 19.94 -9.62 4.78
CA ALA A 201 18.84 -10.24 5.50
C ALA A 201 19.35 -10.91 6.76
N SER A 202 18.57 -10.82 7.82
CA SER A 202 18.75 -11.56 9.07
C SER A 202 17.36 -11.95 9.59
N GLU A 203 17.30 -12.81 10.58
CA GLU A 203 16.07 -13.45 11.08
C GLU A 203 14.89 -12.49 11.33
N ASN A 204 15.16 -11.24 11.70
CA ASN A 204 14.10 -10.25 11.96
C ASN A 204 14.36 -8.88 11.31
N LYS A 205 15.29 -8.80 10.35
CA LYS A 205 15.68 -7.52 9.76
C LYS A 205 16.09 -7.68 8.30
N LEU A 206 15.48 -6.90 7.42
CA LEU A 206 15.88 -6.76 6.03
C LEU A 206 16.41 -5.36 5.79
N VAL A 207 17.51 -5.27 5.04
CA VAL A 207 18.10 -3.99 4.63
C VAL A 207 18.02 -3.91 3.11
N ILE A 208 17.32 -2.91 2.62
CA ILE A 208 17.04 -2.68 1.21
C ILE A 208 17.68 -1.36 0.80
N GLU A 209 18.34 -1.34 -0.34
CA GLU A 209 18.83 -0.13 -0.97
C GLU A 209 17.93 0.23 -2.17
N ALA A 210 17.55 1.49 -2.28
CA ALA A 210 16.74 1.99 -3.40
C ALA A 210 17.44 3.15 -4.12
N GLY A 211 17.32 3.14 -5.45
CA GLY A 211 17.98 4.13 -6.31
C GLY A 211 17.21 5.43 -6.50
N ALA A 212 15.89 5.43 -6.25
CA ALA A 212 15.05 6.60 -6.36
C ALA A 212 13.85 6.53 -5.41
N CYS A 213 13.28 7.70 -5.08
CA CYS A 213 12.10 7.83 -4.24
C CYS A 213 11.16 8.88 -4.85
N GLU A 214 9.90 8.53 -4.97
CA GLU A 214 8.82 9.40 -5.39
C GLU A 214 7.79 9.50 -4.27
N LYS A 215 7.43 10.72 -3.87
CA LYS A 215 6.29 10.91 -2.98
C LYS A 215 5.01 10.61 -3.74
N ILE A 216 4.19 9.73 -3.22
CA ILE A 216 2.85 9.48 -3.74
C ILE A 216 1.98 10.67 -3.32
N THR A 217 2.02 11.75 -4.11
CA THR A 217 1.17 12.90 -3.87
C THR A 217 -0.24 12.52 -4.30
N GLN A 218 -1.15 12.42 -3.35
CA GLN A 218 -2.57 12.42 -3.66
C GLN A 218 -2.87 13.75 -4.37
N ARG A 219 -3.13 13.71 -5.68
CA ARG A 219 -3.66 14.86 -6.40
C ARG A 219 -5.04 15.16 -5.83
N THR A 220 -5.10 16.05 -4.87
CA THR A 220 -6.32 16.77 -4.56
C THR A 220 -6.60 17.60 -5.81
N GLN A 221 -7.55 17.18 -6.63
CA GLN A 221 -8.12 18.07 -7.64
C GLN A 221 -8.87 19.15 -6.87
N SER A 222 -8.19 20.26 -6.61
CA SER A 222 -8.85 21.49 -6.29
C SER A 222 -9.59 21.91 -7.56
N GLY A 223 -10.91 21.66 -7.58
CA GLY A 223 -11.80 22.23 -8.57
C GLY A 223 -11.70 23.75 -8.48
N THR A 224 -11.17 24.36 -9.54
CA THR A 224 -11.38 25.78 -9.77
C THR A 224 -12.73 25.88 -10.46
N GLU A 225 -13.73 26.30 -9.70
CA GLU A 225 -14.91 26.92 -10.27
C GLU A 225 -14.50 28.25 -10.91
N ALA A 226 -14.86 28.40 -12.16
CA ALA A 226 -15.01 29.68 -12.83
C ALA A 226 -16.22 29.60 -13.77
#